data_34b6593e0b9228c4af419d81041e7481
#
_entry.id   34b6593e0b9228c4af419d81041e7481
#
_cell.length_a   1.000
_cell.length_b   1.000
_cell.length_c   1.000
_cell.angle_alpha   90.00
_cell.angle_beta   90.00
_cell.angle_gamma   90.00
#
_symmetry.space_group_name_H-M   'P 1'
#
loop_
_entity.id
_entity.type
_entity.pdbx_description
1 polymer ?
#
loop_
_entity_poly.entity_id
_entity_poly.type
_entity_poly.pdbx_seq_one_letter_code
_entity_poly.pdbx_strand_id
1 'polypeptide(L)'
;MRESYLAADFRRTVRERFPGQAEGLNAAFDVRLRTLWAESAGESRAKRRHLKSQILPGIAAYETLRTVLPLPLGLVFFALMMRGYQENYQRASAATKVLNDTAVEYIGGIEVIKVFGKAKSSYEKFVTAARDCAESYIDWMRKSNFYFTFAMNVMPATLLTVLPIGGLLLRSGTLAPDRFVLLLILSLGLVPPIIGCMKFTDDLAKVGTIIGQVTDILTAPELPRPETDRAMPRDHSVELRDVRFGYGETEVLHGIDLTFREGTVNALVGPSGSGKSTIAKLIASFWDVGGGSITIGGADLRDLSAERCQSLIAYVSQESFLFDTTVRENIRMGRPSATDAEVERAARESGCYDFILGLENGFETRVGGGGGHLSGGERQRLSIARAMLKDAPIVLLDEATAYTDPENEAVIQESVARLVRGKTLIVIAHRLSTIADADQIAVVNGGRIEAAGTQAELLAGCPLYRRLWEAHLSARDSMEGGMERA
;
A
#
# COMPACT_ATOMS: atom_id res chain seq x y z
N MET A 1 -8.71 -30.94 5.72
CA MET A 1 -7.26 -31.00 5.87
C MET A 1 -6.54 -29.73 5.38
N ARG A 2 -6.81 -29.23 4.17
CA ARG A 2 -6.22 -27.94 3.68
C ARG A 2 -6.58 -26.71 4.50
N GLU A 3 -7.82 -26.62 5.00
CA GLU A 3 -8.28 -25.48 5.81
C GLU A 3 -7.62 -25.39 7.20
N SER A 4 -7.30 -26.54 7.82
CA SER A 4 -6.55 -26.55 9.08
C SER A 4 -5.09 -26.11 8.90
N TYR A 5 -4.54 -26.30 7.71
CA TYR A 5 -3.17 -25.90 7.38
C TYR A 5 -3.07 -24.38 7.18
N LEU A 6 -3.99 -23.78 6.43
CA LEU A 6 -4.06 -22.33 6.20
C LEU A 6 -4.28 -21.54 7.50
N ALA A 7 -5.19 -22.04 8.37
CA ALA A 7 -5.42 -21.41 9.66
C ALA A 7 -4.22 -21.54 10.62
N ALA A 8 -3.50 -22.64 10.57
CA ALA A 8 -2.29 -22.84 11.37
C ALA A 8 -1.12 -21.96 10.89
N ASP A 9 -1.00 -21.82 9.58
CA ASP A 9 0.04 -20.98 8.94
C ASP A 9 -0.21 -19.48 9.20
N PHE A 10 -1.47 -19.03 9.07
CA PHE A 10 -1.87 -17.67 9.45
C PHE A 10 -1.54 -17.35 10.90
N ARG A 11 -1.92 -18.24 11.85
CA ARG A 11 -1.64 -18.05 13.28
C ARG A 11 -0.15 -18.01 13.60
N ARG A 12 0.65 -18.80 12.88
CA ARG A 12 2.11 -18.78 13.02
C ARG A 12 2.66 -17.44 12.54
N THR A 13 2.28 -16.99 11.36
CA THR A 13 2.73 -15.74 10.76
C THR A 13 2.35 -14.52 11.61
N VAL A 14 1.12 -14.48 12.15
CA VAL A 14 0.67 -13.40 13.05
C VAL A 14 1.48 -13.41 14.36
N ARG A 15 1.80 -14.57 14.91
CA ARG A 15 2.55 -14.68 16.16
C ARG A 15 4.02 -14.30 15.99
N GLU A 16 4.60 -14.61 14.84
CA GLU A 16 5.99 -14.26 14.51
C GLU A 16 6.17 -12.77 14.20
N ARG A 17 5.19 -12.14 13.53
CA ARG A 17 5.33 -10.75 13.06
C ARG A 17 4.69 -9.68 13.95
N PHE A 18 3.71 -10.03 14.74
CA PHE A 18 2.96 -9.08 15.61
C PHE A 18 2.83 -9.64 17.03
N PRO A 19 3.94 -9.92 17.75
CA PRO A 19 3.91 -10.59 19.04
C PRO A 19 3.06 -9.85 20.08
N GLY A 20 3.04 -8.51 20.06
CA GLY A 20 2.26 -7.69 21.00
C GLY A 20 0.75 -7.63 20.70
N GLN A 21 0.31 -7.99 19.49
CA GLN A 21 -1.10 -7.97 19.06
C GLN A 21 -1.59 -9.36 18.64
N ALA A 22 -0.73 -10.36 18.68
CA ALA A 22 -1.00 -11.70 18.16
C ALA A 22 -2.19 -12.37 18.85
N GLU A 23 -2.38 -12.19 20.15
CA GLU A 23 -3.53 -12.74 20.88
C GLU A 23 -4.85 -12.11 20.43
N GLY A 24 -4.90 -10.79 20.26
CA GLY A 24 -6.09 -10.08 19.81
C GLY A 24 -6.47 -10.43 18.37
N LEU A 25 -5.53 -10.45 17.47
CA LEU A 25 -5.73 -10.79 16.04
C LEU A 25 -6.12 -12.27 15.87
N ASN A 26 -5.47 -13.18 16.57
CA ASN A 26 -5.81 -14.60 16.54
C ASN A 26 -7.18 -14.88 17.19
N ALA A 27 -7.53 -14.17 18.28
CA ALA A 27 -8.84 -14.28 18.92
C ALA A 27 -9.95 -13.77 17.99
N ALA A 28 -9.76 -12.62 17.33
CA ALA A 28 -10.72 -12.09 16.37
C ALA A 28 -10.92 -13.02 15.16
N PHE A 29 -9.83 -13.57 14.64
CA PHE A 29 -9.84 -14.55 13.55
C PHE A 29 -10.56 -15.84 13.97
N ASP A 30 -10.29 -16.37 15.19
CA ASP A 30 -10.92 -17.57 15.71
C ASP A 30 -12.42 -17.37 15.99
N VAL A 31 -12.81 -16.19 16.47
CA VAL A 31 -14.24 -15.84 16.66
C VAL A 31 -14.93 -15.81 15.30
N ARG A 32 -14.34 -15.18 14.30
CA ARG A 32 -14.93 -15.09 12.95
C ARG A 32 -14.99 -16.44 12.25
N LEU A 33 -13.93 -17.24 12.35
CA LEU A 33 -13.90 -18.63 11.85
C LEU A 33 -14.99 -19.49 12.56
N ARG A 34 -15.09 -19.41 13.89
CA ARG A 34 -16.11 -20.17 14.65
C ARG A 34 -17.53 -19.75 14.28
N THR A 35 -17.77 -18.45 14.02
CA THR A 35 -19.08 -17.95 13.60
C THR A 35 -19.44 -18.50 12.22
N LEU A 36 -18.53 -18.40 11.25
CA LEU A 36 -18.69 -18.95 9.90
C LEU A 36 -18.86 -20.49 9.92
N TRP A 37 -18.11 -21.19 10.78
CA TRP A 37 -18.22 -22.64 10.95
C TRP A 37 -19.49 -23.03 11.68
N ALA A 38 -19.96 -22.27 12.68
CA ALA A 38 -21.19 -22.54 13.40
C ALA A 38 -22.41 -22.36 12.49
N GLU A 39 -22.41 -21.31 11.65
CA GLU A 39 -23.44 -21.09 10.63
C GLU A 39 -23.45 -22.21 9.59
N SER A 40 -22.30 -22.60 9.04
CA SER A 40 -22.21 -23.68 8.05
C SER A 40 -22.39 -25.07 8.65
N ALA A 41 -21.87 -25.33 9.85
CA ALA A 41 -21.91 -26.65 10.50
C ALA A 41 -23.25 -26.93 11.22
N GLY A 42 -23.95 -25.89 11.70
CA GLY A 42 -25.30 -26.03 12.26
C GLY A 42 -26.29 -26.51 11.19
N GLU A 43 -26.27 -25.83 10.04
CA GLU A 43 -27.07 -26.23 8.87
C GLU A 43 -26.67 -27.60 8.31
N SER A 44 -25.36 -27.87 8.21
CA SER A 44 -24.82 -29.12 7.65
C SER A 44 -25.09 -30.36 8.56
N ARG A 45 -25.02 -30.25 9.90
CA ARG A 45 -25.27 -31.38 10.81
C ARG A 45 -26.73 -31.75 10.90
N ALA A 46 -27.63 -30.79 10.95
CA ALA A 46 -29.08 -31.05 10.93
C ALA A 46 -29.48 -31.68 9.59
N LYS A 47 -29.02 -31.11 8.46
CA LYS A 47 -29.25 -31.68 7.12
C LYS A 47 -28.58 -33.06 6.94
N ARG A 48 -27.37 -33.31 7.47
CA ARG A 48 -26.72 -34.63 7.43
C ARG A 48 -27.43 -35.68 8.26
N ARG A 49 -27.96 -35.35 9.44
CA ARG A 49 -28.76 -36.31 10.23
C ARG A 49 -30.08 -36.65 9.53
N HIS A 50 -30.75 -35.65 8.99
CA HIS A 50 -31.99 -35.85 8.23
C HIS A 50 -31.72 -36.65 6.94
N LEU A 51 -30.62 -36.36 6.21
CA LEU A 51 -30.21 -37.13 5.04
C LEU A 51 -29.84 -38.59 5.39
N LYS A 52 -29.05 -38.84 6.44
CA LYS A 52 -28.68 -40.18 6.88
C LYS A 52 -29.89 -41.03 7.29
N SER A 53 -30.85 -40.45 7.98
CA SER A 53 -32.08 -41.18 8.43
C SER A 53 -33.00 -41.52 7.26
N GLN A 54 -32.96 -40.77 6.15
CA GLN A 54 -33.83 -40.99 5.02
C GLN A 54 -33.20 -41.76 3.85
N ILE A 55 -31.87 -41.61 3.64
CA ILE A 55 -31.16 -42.19 2.47
C ILE A 55 -30.75 -43.65 2.74
N LEU A 56 -30.37 -44.02 3.95
CA LEU A 56 -29.88 -45.36 4.26
C LEU A 56 -30.88 -46.51 3.97
N PRO A 57 -32.22 -46.37 4.14
CA PRO A 57 -33.17 -47.41 3.77
C PRO A 57 -33.42 -47.50 2.25
N GLY A 58 -33.15 -46.43 1.49
CA GLY A 58 -33.47 -46.35 0.05
C GLY A 58 -32.34 -46.77 -0.91
N ILE A 59 -31.11 -46.87 -0.40
CA ILE A 59 -29.92 -47.22 -1.22
C ILE A 59 -29.89 -48.72 -1.63
N ALA A 60 -30.74 -49.55 -1.03
CA ALA A 60 -30.87 -50.96 -1.42
C ALA A 60 -31.53 -51.19 -2.78
N ALA A 61 -32.07 -50.16 -3.42
CA ALA A 61 -32.66 -50.27 -4.74
C ALA A 61 -31.67 -49.75 -5.79
N TYR A 62 -30.87 -50.65 -6.37
CA TYR A 62 -30.02 -50.47 -7.59
C TYR A 62 -30.76 -49.78 -8.74
N GLU A 63 -32.09 -49.81 -8.74
CA GLU A 63 -32.99 -49.17 -9.69
C GLU A 63 -33.11 -47.64 -9.51
N THR A 64 -32.83 -47.14 -8.31
CA THR A 64 -32.88 -45.68 -8.00
C THR A 64 -31.75 -44.90 -8.70
N LEU A 65 -30.62 -45.57 -8.96
CA LEU A 65 -29.49 -44.91 -9.63
C LEU A 65 -29.82 -44.53 -11.09
N ARG A 66 -30.71 -45.28 -11.76
CA ARG A 66 -31.14 -44.98 -13.14
C ARG A 66 -32.03 -43.74 -13.26
N THR A 67 -32.77 -43.43 -12.20
CA THR A 67 -33.68 -42.28 -12.18
C THR A 67 -32.98 -40.95 -11.88
N VAL A 68 -31.73 -40.98 -11.33
CA VAL A 68 -30.92 -39.83 -10.99
C VAL A 68 -29.90 -39.47 -12.09
N LEU A 69 -30.01 -40.07 -13.27
CA LEU A 69 -29.10 -39.85 -14.42
C LEU A 69 -28.83 -38.37 -14.78
N PRO A 70 -29.78 -37.41 -14.67
CA PRO A 70 -29.53 -36.02 -14.98
C PRO A 70 -28.48 -35.36 -14.05
N LEU A 71 -28.34 -35.82 -12.80
CA LEU A 71 -27.39 -35.25 -11.84
C LEU A 71 -25.92 -35.44 -12.28
N PRO A 72 -25.43 -36.68 -12.55
CA PRO A 72 -24.08 -36.87 -13.09
C PRO A 72 -23.82 -36.08 -14.34
N LEU A 73 -24.83 -36.04 -15.25
CA LEU A 73 -24.72 -35.31 -16.51
C LEU A 73 -24.56 -33.80 -16.24
N GLY A 74 -25.35 -33.23 -15.37
CA GLY A 74 -25.22 -31.83 -14.94
C GLY A 74 -23.87 -31.52 -14.29
N LEU A 75 -23.34 -32.45 -13.46
CA LEU A 75 -22.00 -32.31 -12.87
C LEU A 75 -20.89 -32.36 -13.92
N VAL A 76 -21.02 -33.16 -14.99
CA VAL A 76 -20.06 -33.16 -16.09
C VAL A 76 -20.06 -31.80 -16.80
N PHE A 77 -21.24 -31.24 -17.11
CA PHE A 77 -21.32 -29.91 -17.70
C PHE A 77 -20.76 -28.81 -16.79
N PHE A 78 -21.00 -28.92 -15.49
CA PHE A 78 -20.38 -28.02 -14.53
C PHE A 78 -18.85 -28.15 -14.51
N ALA A 79 -18.32 -29.37 -14.52
CA ALA A 79 -16.87 -29.60 -14.58
C ALA A 79 -16.25 -29.04 -15.88
N LEU A 80 -16.98 -29.14 -17.00
CA LEU A 80 -16.58 -28.53 -18.27
C LEU A 80 -16.60 -27.00 -18.20
N MET A 81 -17.59 -26.41 -17.53
CA MET A 81 -17.66 -24.97 -17.28
C MET A 81 -16.47 -24.47 -16.45
N MET A 82 -16.04 -25.26 -15.45
CA MET A 82 -14.92 -24.92 -14.59
C MET A 82 -13.54 -24.99 -15.30
N ARG A 83 -13.49 -25.62 -16.50
CA ARG A 83 -12.26 -25.62 -17.31
C ARG A 83 -11.92 -24.19 -17.74
N GLY A 84 -10.69 -23.75 -17.39
CA GLY A 84 -10.21 -22.40 -17.68
C GLY A 84 -10.89 -21.27 -16.86
N TYR A 85 -11.67 -21.60 -15.84
CA TYR A 85 -12.30 -20.62 -14.96
C TYR A 85 -11.28 -19.67 -14.36
N GLN A 86 -10.20 -20.21 -13.78
CA GLN A 86 -9.16 -19.41 -13.13
C GLN A 86 -8.46 -18.46 -14.11
N GLU A 87 -8.16 -18.91 -15.32
CA GLU A 87 -7.53 -18.07 -16.35
C GLU A 87 -8.46 -16.94 -16.81
N ASN A 88 -9.74 -17.25 -17.07
CA ASN A 88 -10.73 -16.25 -17.46
C ASN A 88 -10.99 -15.26 -16.31
N TYR A 89 -11.03 -15.73 -15.05
CA TYR A 89 -11.18 -14.88 -13.88
C TYR A 89 -9.99 -13.92 -13.72
N GLN A 90 -8.76 -14.41 -13.86
CA GLN A 90 -7.55 -13.57 -13.79
C GLN A 90 -7.55 -12.51 -14.90
N ARG A 91 -7.95 -12.88 -16.14
CA ARG A 91 -8.05 -11.94 -17.26
C ARG A 91 -9.10 -10.84 -16.99
N ALA A 92 -10.28 -11.20 -16.52
CA ALA A 92 -11.33 -10.25 -16.18
C ALA A 92 -10.93 -9.36 -14.99
N SER A 93 -10.27 -9.93 -13.97
CA SER A 93 -9.74 -9.20 -12.83
C SER A 93 -8.66 -8.18 -13.25
N ALA A 94 -7.75 -8.58 -14.13
CA ALA A 94 -6.73 -7.68 -14.68
C ALA A 94 -7.36 -6.52 -15.48
N ALA A 95 -8.37 -6.80 -16.30
CA ALA A 95 -9.10 -5.76 -17.04
C ALA A 95 -9.85 -4.81 -16.10
N THR A 96 -10.42 -5.33 -15.00
CA THR A 96 -11.06 -4.51 -13.97
C THR A 96 -10.04 -3.60 -13.27
N LYS A 97 -8.84 -4.11 -12.99
CA LYS A 97 -7.76 -3.30 -12.41
C LYS A 97 -7.39 -2.14 -13.34
N VAL A 98 -7.17 -2.40 -14.63
CA VAL A 98 -6.85 -1.35 -15.63
C VAL A 98 -7.96 -0.29 -15.68
N LEU A 99 -9.24 -0.70 -15.63
CA LEU A 99 -10.37 0.23 -15.59
C LEU A 99 -10.33 1.11 -14.34
N ASN A 100 -10.11 0.52 -13.17
CA ASN A 100 -10.02 1.25 -11.90
C ASN A 100 -8.84 2.22 -11.89
N ASP A 101 -7.65 1.78 -12.33
CA ASP A 101 -6.46 2.62 -12.43
C ASP A 101 -6.70 3.83 -13.36
N THR A 102 -7.35 3.58 -14.52
CA THR A 102 -7.73 4.64 -15.48
C THR A 102 -8.77 5.59 -14.89
N ALA A 103 -9.74 5.09 -14.11
CA ALA A 103 -10.72 5.94 -13.42
C ALA A 103 -10.07 6.85 -12.38
N VAL A 104 -9.14 6.33 -11.58
CA VAL A 104 -8.38 7.11 -10.60
C VAL A 104 -7.53 8.17 -11.29
N GLU A 105 -6.83 7.81 -12.38
CA GLU A 105 -6.06 8.77 -13.20
C GLU A 105 -6.96 9.87 -13.77
N TYR A 106 -8.14 9.52 -14.28
CA TYR A 106 -9.10 10.48 -14.86
C TYR A 106 -9.64 11.44 -13.80
N ILE A 107 -10.03 10.93 -12.62
CA ILE A 107 -10.57 11.72 -11.51
C ILE A 107 -9.47 12.62 -10.93
N GLY A 108 -8.28 12.06 -10.65
CA GLY A 108 -7.14 12.81 -10.10
C GLY A 108 -6.62 13.88 -11.04
N GLY A 109 -6.70 13.66 -12.36
CA GLY A 109 -6.27 14.62 -13.39
C GLY A 109 -7.36 15.54 -13.94
N ILE A 110 -8.56 15.58 -13.33
CA ILE A 110 -9.72 16.26 -13.92
C ILE A 110 -9.52 17.76 -14.16
N GLU A 111 -8.77 18.43 -13.29
CA GLU A 111 -8.41 19.85 -13.43
C GLU A 111 -7.56 20.09 -14.67
N VAL A 112 -6.50 19.28 -14.84
CA VAL A 112 -5.61 19.35 -16.00
C VAL A 112 -6.37 19.07 -17.28
N ILE A 113 -7.23 18.05 -17.27
CA ILE A 113 -8.06 17.65 -18.41
C ILE A 113 -8.97 18.81 -18.84
N LYS A 114 -9.59 19.50 -17.87
CA LYS A 114 -10.48 20.65 -18.15
C LYS A 114 -9.70 21.85 -18.69
N VAL A 115 -8.59 22.22 -18.07
CA VAL A 115 -7.80 23.40 -18.45
C VAL A 115 -7.19 23.24 -19.84
N PHE A 116 -6.65 22.06 -20.16
CA PHE A 116 -5.97 21.81 -21.43
C PHE A 116 -6.91 21.28 -22.54
N GLY A 117 -8.21 21.23 -22.31
CA GLY A 117 -9.18 20.79 -23.32
C GLY A 117 -9.03 19.33 -23.77
N LYS A 118 -8.35 18.48 -22.97
CA LYS A 118 -8.09 17.07 -23.27
C LYS A 118 -9.25 16.13 -22.88
N ALA A 119 -10.40 16.67 -22.54
CA ALA A 119 -11.55 15.90 -22.07
C ALA A 119 -11.93 14.76 -23.04
N LYS A 120 -11.89 14.99 -24.35
CA LYS A 120 -12.24 13.98 -25.34
C LYS A 120 -11.28 12.79 -25.35
N SER A 121 -9.96 13.03 -25.44
CA SER A 121 -8.96 11.97 -25.51
C SER A 121 -8.83 11.18 -24.21
N SER A 122 -8.92 11.83 -23.05
CA SER A 122 -8.92 11.17 -21.74
C SER A 122 -10.18 10.35 -21.51
N TYR A 123 -11.34 10.86 -21.97
CA TYR A 123 -12.59 10.11 -21.93
C TYR A 123 -12.57 8.89 -22.85
N GLU A 124 -11.96 8.99 -24.05
CA GLU A 124 -11.77 7.85 -24.96
C GLU A 124 -10.92 6.75 -24.32
N LYS A 125 -9.85 7.09 -23.58
CA LYS A 125 -9.03 6.12 -22.83
C LYS A 125 -9.88 5.37 -21.79
N PHE A 126 -10.70 6.10 -21.04
CA PHE A 126 -11.59 5.50 -20.04
C PHE A 126 -12.66 4.60 -20.69
N VAL A 127 -13.30 5.07 -21.77
CA VAL A 127 -14.30 4.29 -22.53
C VAL A 127 -13.68 3.02 -23.09
N THR A 128 -12.45 3.09 -23.61
CA THR A 128 -11.73 1.90 -24.11
C THR A 128 -11.49 0.90 -23.00
N ALA A 129 -10.94 1.34 -21.85
CA ALA A 129 -10.73 0.47 -20.69
C ALA A 129 -12.04 -0.16 -20.19
N ALA A 130 -13.14 0.61 -20.17
CA ALA A 130 -14.47 0.11 -19.79
C ALA A 130 -15.00 -0.93 -20.79
N ARG A 131 -14.78 -0.70 -22.10
CA ARG A 131 -15.16 -1.63 -23.14
C ARG A 131 -14.36 -2.92 -23.05
N ASP A 132 -13.06 -2.86 -22.92
CA ASP A 132 -12.17 -4.03 -22.81
C ASP A 132 -12.52 -4.86 -21.56
N CYS A 133 -12.84 -4.19 -20.45
CA CYS A 133 -13.34 -4.84 -19.25
C CYS A 133 -14.66 -5.56 -19.51
N ALA A 134 -15.64 -4.89 -20.12
CA ALA A 134 -16.93 -5.47 -20.47
C ALA A 134 -16.78 -6.64 -21.46
N GLU A 135 -15.96 -6.50 -22.50
CA GLU A 135 -15.69 -7.56 -23.48
C GLU A 135 -15.04 -8.79 -22.83
N SER A 136 -14.11 -8.60 -21.88
CA SER A 136 -13.50 -9.70 -21.12
C SER A 136 -14.53 -10.51 -20.34
N TYR A 137 -15.50 -9.84 -19.68
CA TYR A 137 -16.61 -10.50 -18.99
C TYR A 137 -17.59 -11.15 -19.95
N ILE A 138 -17.94 -10.48 -21.06
CA ILE A 138 -18.85 -11.01 -22.08
C ILE A 138 -18.26 -12.28 -22.72
N ASP A 139 -16.97 -12.27 -23.06
CA ASP A 139 -16.30 -13.45 -23.63
C ASP A 139 -16.24 -14.61 -22.64
N TRP A 140 -15.95 -14.32 -21.36
CA TRP A 140 -16.01 -15.34 -20.33
C TRP A 140 -17.43 -15.92 -20.18
N MET A 141 -18.44 -15.05 -20.08
CA MET A 141 -19.84 -15.48 -20.00
C MET A 141 -20.25 -16.28 -21.24
N ARG A 142 -19.88 -15.82 -22.45
CA ARG A 142 -20.21 -16.51 -23.71
C ARG A 142 -19.64 -17.93 -23.74
N LYS A 143 -18.39 -18.12 -23.27
CA LYS A 143 -17.73 -19.43 -23.20
C LYS A 143 -18.36 -20.35 -22.17
N SER A 144 -18.74 -19.81 -21.01
CA SER A 144 -19.28 -20.58 -19.88
C SER A 144 -20.79 -20.75 -19.91
N ASN A 145 -21.53 -19.83 -20.53
CA ASN A 145 -23.00 -19.76 -20.45
C ASN A 145 -23.69 -21.02 -21.00
N PHE A 146 -23.20 -21.63 -22.08
CA PHE A 146 -23.75 -22.87 -22.60
C PHE A 146 -23.71 -23.99 -21.55
N TYR A 147 -22.54 -24.22 -20.99
CA TYR A 147 -22.32 -25.25 -19.97
C TYR A 147 -23.09 -24.96 -18.68
N PHE A 148 -23.08 -23.68 -18.25
CA PHE A 148 -23.82 -23.23 -17.08
C PHE A 148 -25.33 -23.42 -17.25
N THR A 149 -25.88 -22.94 -18.36
CA THR A 149 -27.31 -23.08 -18.68
C THR A 149 -27.71 -24.53 -18.74
N PHE A 150 -26.90 -25.37 -19.39
CA PHE A 150 -27.18 -26.80 -19.50
C PHE A 150 -27.14 -27.48 -18.12
N ALA A 151 -26.12 -27.20 -17.29
CA ALA A 151 -26.00 -27.70 -15.92
C ALA A 151 -27.20 -27.29 -15.07
N MET A 152 -27.57 -26.00 -15.13
CA MET A 152 -28.66 -25.42 -14.32
C MET A 152 -30.06 -25.90 -14.73
N ASN A 153 -30.25 -26.32 -15.98
CA ASN A 153 -31.53 -26.84 -16.44
C ASN A 153 -31.61 -28.37 -16.32
N VAL A 154 -30.49 -29.06 -16.55
CA VAL A 154 -30.47 -30.54 -16.49
C VAL A 154 -30.53 -31.06 -15.06
N MET A 155 -29.88 -30.39 -14.10
CA MET A 155 -29.93 -30.84 -12.71
C MET A 155 -31.36 -30.84 -12.12
N PRO A 156 -32.17 -29.77 -12.25
CA PRO A 156 -33.57 -29.78 -11.78
C PRO A 156 -34.45 -30.71 -12.60
N ALA A 157 -34.05 -31.10 -13.82
CA ALA A 157 -34.80 -32.02 -14.68
C ALA A 157 -34.86 -33.46 -14.13
N THR A 158 -34.26 -33.74 -12.94
CA THR A 158 -34.42 -35.04 -12.27
C THR A 158 -35.87 -35.42 -12.10
N LEU A 159 -36.76 -34.47 -11.86
CA LEU A 159 -38.21 -34.75 -11.77
C LEU A 159 -38.79 -35.30 -13.11
N LEU A 160 -38.30 -34.81 -14.26
CA LEU A 160 -38.71 -35.24 -15.60
C LEU A 160 -38.32 -36.69 -15.88
N THR A 161 -37.30 -37.21 -15.21
CA THR A 161 -36.87 -38.61 -15.33
C THR A 161 -37.54 -39.49 -14.25
N VAL A 162 -37.66 -38.98 -13.03
CA VAL A 162 -38.25 -39.69 -11.87
C VAL A 162 -39.73 -39.96 -12.11
N LEU A 163 -40.50 -39.00 -12.64
CA LEU A 163 -41.96 -39.18 -12.85
C LEU A 163 -42.28 -40.29 -13.86
N PRO A 164 -41.80 -40.32 -15.12
CA PRO A 164 -42.14 -41.34 -16.07
C PRO A 164 -41.53 -42.72 -15.74
N ILE A 165 -40.25 -42.75 -15.35
CA ILE A 165 -39.55 -44.00 -15.04
C ILE A 165 -40.14 -44.60 -13.73
N GLY A 166 -40.28 -43.77 -12.69
CA GLY A 166 -40.87 -44.20 -11.43
C GLY A 166 -42.33 -44.63 -11.58
N GLY A 167 -43.11 -43.94 -12.43
CA GLY A 167 -44.49 -44.34 -12.76
C GLY A 167 -44.57 -45.68 -13.50
N LEU A 168 -43.64 -45.96 -14.42
CA LEU A 168 -43.53 -47.27 -15.11
C LEU A 168 -43.16 -48.39 -14.12
N LEU A 169 -42.22 -48.15 -13.21
CA LEU A 169 -41.81 -49.09 -12.15
C LEU A 169 -42.91 -49.33 -11.13
N LEU A 170 -43.70 -48.32 -10.80
CA LEU A 170 -44.88 -48.45 -9.97
C LEU A 170 -45.95 -49.32 -10.66
N ARG A 171 -46.19 -49.09 -11.95
CA ARG A 171 -47.17 -49.88 -12.76
C ARG A 171 -46.73 -51.32 -12.94
N SER A 172 -45.43 -51.59 -13.05
CA SER A 172 -44.88 -52.97 -13.15
C SER A 172 -44.85 -53.69 -11.78
N GLY A 173 -45.23 -53.04 -10.68
CA GLY A 173 -45.18 -53.63 -9.32
C GLY A 173 -43.77 -53.73 -8.74
N THR A 174 -42.77 -53.22 -9.45
CA THR A 174 -41.35 -53.27 -9.01
C THR A 174 -41.03 -52.21 -7.93
N LEU A 175 -41.80 -51.10 -7.93
CA LEU A 175 -41.63 -50.00 -6.97
C LEU A 175 -42.92 -49.84 -6.13
N ALA A 176 -42.78 -49.82 -4.79
CA ALA A 176 -43.92 -49.59 -3.91
C ALA A 176 -44.35 -48.11 -3.91
N PRO A 177 -45.63 -47.76 -3.71
CA PRO A 177 -46.15 -46.39 -3.76
C PRO A 177 -45.48 -45.43 -2.79
N ASP A 178 -45.21 -45.88 -1.56
CA ASP A 178 -44.53 -45.12 -0.52
C ASP A 178 -43.08 -44.72 -0.92
N ARG A 179 -42.38 -45.64 -1.56
CA ARG A 179 -41.02 -45.41 -2.08
C ARG A 179 -41.04 -44.48 -3.29
N PHE A 180 -42.06 -44.52 -4.14
CA PHE A 180 -42.20 -43.60 -5.26
C PHE A 180 -42.40 -42.15 -4.78
N VAL A 181 -43.26 -41.93 -3.75
CA VAL A 181 -43.44 -40.61 -3.15
C VAL A 181 -42.14 -40.13 -2.52
N LEU A 182 -41.43 -41.02 -1.80
CA LEU A 182 -40.12 -40.67 -1.22
C LEU A 182 -39.12 -40.24 -2.27
N LEU A 183 -39.04 -40.93 -3.40
CA LEU A 183 -38.17 -40.58 -4.54
C LEU A 183 -38.50 -39.22 -5.15
N LEU A 184 -39.80 -38.88 -5.26
CA LEU A 184 -40.24 -37.57 -5.73
C LEU A 184 -39.74 -36.45 -4.78
N ILE A 185 -39.93 -36.62 -3.47
CA ILE A 185 -39.51 -35.64 -2.47
C ILE A 185 -37.97 -35.50 -2.47
N LEU A 186 -37.23 -36.60 -2.52
CA LEU A 186 -35.76 -36.59 -2.61
C LEU A 186 -35.25 -35.92 -3.86
N SER A 187 -35.90 -36.16 -5.02
CA SER A 187 -35.48 -35.55 -6.30
C SER A 187 -35.60 -34.01 -6.30
N LEU A 188 -36.61 -33.48 -5.62
CA LEU A 188 -36.79 -32.04 -5.42
C LEU A 188 -35.81 -31.47 -4.39
N GLY A 189 -35.50 -32.22 -3.35
CA GLY A 189 -34.62 -31.75 -2.25
C GLY A 189 -33.14 -31.84 -2.54
N LEU A 190 -32.69 -32.59 -3.58
CA LEU A 190 -31.27 -32.86 -3.81
C LEU A 190 -30.54 -31.73 -4.58
N VAL A 191 -31.25 -31.01 -5.41
CA VAL A 191 -30.66 -29.98 -6.32
C VAL A 191 -30.18 -28.74 -5.57
N PRO A 192 -30.95 -28.13 -4.63
CA PRO A 192 -30.51 -26.92 -3.93
C PRO A 192 -29.18 -27.07 -3.15
N PRO A 193 -28.93 -28.18 -2.41
CA PRO A 193 -27.63 -28.39 -1.78
C PRO A 193 -26.45 -28.47 -2.76
N ILE A 194 -26.66 -29.06 -3.94
CA ILE A 194 -25.62 -29.16 -4.97
C ILE A 194 -25.29 -27.77 -5.52
N ILE A 195 -26.31 -26.98 -5.86
CA ILE A 195 -26.11 -25.59 -6.30
C ILE A 195 -25.44 -24.77 -5.19
N GLY A 196 -25.80 -24.98 -3.92
CA GLY A 196 -25.13 -24.35 -2.78
C GLY A 196 -23.64 -24.70 -2.69
N CYS A 197 -23.27 -25.95 -2.89
CA CYS A 197 -21.86 -26.37 -2.95
C CYS A 197 -21.10 -25.72 -4.12
N MET A 198 -21.76 -25.53 -5.27
CA MET A 198 -21.15 -24.86 -6.44
C MET A 198 -20.86 -23.38 -6.12
N LYS A 199 -21.81 -22.65 -5.56
CA LYS A 199 -21.59 -21.25 -5.10
C LYS A 199 -20.50 -21.15 -4.07
N PHE A 200 -20.46 -22.06 -3.10
CA PHE A 200 -19.43 -22.10 -2.08
C PHE A 200 -18.03 -22.27 -2.67
N THR A 201 -17.88 -23.02 -3.76
CA THR A 201 -16.60 -23.19 -4.47
C THR A 201 -16.12 -21.86 -5.08
N ASP A 202 -17.05 -21.07 -5.65
CA ASP A 202 -16.74 -19.74 -6.20
C ASP A 202 -16.31 -18.76 -5.08
N ASP A 203 -17.05 -18.74 -3.99
CA ASP A 203 -16.72 -17.89 -2.85
C ASP A 203 -15.37 -18.29 -2.20
N LEU A 204 -15.07 -19.58 -2.15
CA LEU A 204 -13.76 -20.07 -1.66
C LEU A 204 -12.61 -19.63 -2.56
N ALA A 205 -12.81 -19.60 -3.89
CA ALA A 205 -11.81 -19.11 -4.83
C ALA A 205 -11.53 -17.61 -4.63
N LYS A 206 -12.58 -16.78 -4.42
CA LYS A 206 -12.44 -15.35 -4.11
C LYS A 206 -11.69 -15.12 -2.80
N VAL A 207 -12.06 -15.84 -1.75
CA VAL A 207 -11.38 -15.77 -0.45
C VAL A 207 -9.90 -16.17 -0.60
N GLY A 208 -9.60 -17.22 -1.38
CA GLY A 208 -8.22 -17.62 -1.67
C GLY A 208 -7.40 -16.51 -2.33
N THR A 209 -7.99 -15.78 -3.27
CA THR A 209 -7.33 -14.64 -3.93
C THR A 209 -7.07 -13.49 -2.97
N ILE A 210 -8.06 -13.13 -2.13
CA ILE A 210 -7.90 -12.07 -1.13
C ILE A 210 -6.83 -12.45 -0.09
N ILE A 211 -6.85 -13.69 0.39
CA ILE A 211 -5.82 -14.19 1.33
C ILE A 211 -4.44 -14.12 0.65
N GLY A 212 -4.32 -14.50 -0.63
CA GLY A 212 -3.08 -14.37 -1.38
C GLY A 212 -2.56 -12.93 -1.37
N GLN A 213 -3.39 -11.96 -1.74
CA GLN A 213 -3.01 -10.55 -1.76
C GLN A 213 -2.60 -10.03 -0.36
N VAL A 214 -3.34 -10.40 0.68
CA VAL A 214 -2.99 -10.04 2.06
C VAL A 214 -1.67 -10.70 2.48
N THR A 215 -1.46 -11.96 2.11
CA THR A 215 -0.22 -12.69 2.41
C THR A 215 0.96 -12.05 1.71
N ASP A 216 0.84 -11.67 0.44
CA ASP A 216 1.90 -11.00 -0.32
C ASP A 216 2.35 -9.70 0.38
N ILE A 217 1.40 -8.93 0.93
CA ILE A 217 1.72 -7.72 1.70
C ILE A 217 2.40 -8.07 3.04
N LEU A 218 1.84 -9.03 3.78
CA LEU A 218 2.35 -9.41 5.11
C LEU A 218 3.68 -10.16 5.05
N THR A 219 3.98 -10.82 3.94
CA THR A 219 5.23 -11.55 3.72
C THR A 219 6.24 -10.78 2.89
N ALA A 220 5.92 -9.53 2.53
CA ALA A 220 6.86 -8.67 1.84
C ALA A 220 8.19 -8.61 2.65
N PRO A 221 9.34 -8.75 2.00
CA PRO A 221 10.61 -8.75 2.70
C PRO A 221 10.83 -7.40 3.38
N GLU A 222 11.05 -7.45 4.68
CA GLU A 222 11.46 -6.28 5.47
C GLU A 222 12.97 -6.05 5.28
N LEU A 223 13.41 -4.79 5.47
CA LEU A 223 14.83 -4.51 5.51
C LEU A 223 15.47 -5.32 6.66
N PRO A 224 16.53 -6.12 6.39
CA PRO A 224 17.16 -6.92 7.42
C PRO A 224 17.84 -6.01 8.44
N ARG A 225 17.27 -5.91 9.63
CA ARG A 225 17.85 -5.17 10.77
C ARG A 225 18.02 -6.13 11.95
N PRO A 226 19.11 -5.99 12.73
CA PRO A 226 19.28 -6.76 13.95
C PRO A 226 18.26 -6.30 15.00
N GLU A 227 17.78 -7.23 15.84
CA GLU A 227 16.90 -6.89 16.97
C GLU A 227 17.61 -6.03 18.02
N THR A 228 18.93 -6.18 18.15
CA THR A 228 19.78 -5.38 19.01
C THR A 228 20.96 -4.83 18.25
N ASP A 229 21.39 -3.61 18.58
CA ASP A 229 22.50 -2.97 17.89
C ASP A 229 23.79 -3.82 17.99
N ARG A 230 24.42 -4.10 16.84
CA ARG A 230 25.70 -4.81 16.75
C ARG A 230 26.89 -3.86 16.86
N ALA A 231 26.65 -2.58 16.57
CA ALA A 231 27.63 -1.51 16.66
C ALA A 231 26.99 -0.30 17.34
N MET A 232 27.81 0.54 17.95
CA MET A 232 27.32 1.79 18.58
C MET A 232 27.99 2.98 17.89
N PRO A 233 27.21 3.96 17.40
CA PRO A 233 27.74 5.21 16.87
C PRO A 233 28.59 5.94 17.93
N ARG A 234 29.76 6.43 17.53
CA ARG A 234 30.67 7.18 18.41
C ARG A 234 30.30 8.67 18.45
N ASP A 235 29.78 9.15 17.35
CA ASP A 235 29.32 10.52 17.12
C ASP A 235 28.14 10.50 16.12
N HIS A 236 27.73 11.64 15.60
CA HIS A 236 26.64 11.75 14.62
C HIS A 236 27.13 12.19 13.24
N SER A 237 28.41 11.91 12.91
CA SER A 237 28.90 12.05 11.55
C SER A 237 28.28 10.99 10.64
N VAL A 238 28.04 11.35 9.38
CA VAL A 238 27.49 10.40 8.38
C VAL A 238 28.52 10.22 7.28
N GLU A 239 28.90 8.98 7.01
CA GLU A 239 29.88 8.66 5.96
C GLU A 239 29.27 7.66 4.96
N LEU A 240 29.38 8.00 3.68
CA LEU A 240 29.03 7.17 2.53
C LEU A 240 30.34 6.70 1.88
N ARG A 241 30.49 5.39 1.65
CA ARG A 241 31.66 4.78 1.00
C ARG A 241 31.23 3.89 -0.15
N ASP A 242 31.65 4.25 -1.37
CA ASP A 242 31.31 3.57 -2.65
C ASP A 242 29.83 3.18 -2.73
N VAL A 243 28.95 4.10 -2.32
CA VAL A 243 27.51 3.81 -2.24
C VAL A 243 26.93 3.69 -3.63
N ARG A 244 26.36 2.51 -3.93
CA ARG A 244 25.66 2.18 -5.16
C ARG A 244 24.22 1.81 -4.84
N PHE A 245 23.30 2.28 -5.66
CA PHE A 245 21.88 2.00 -5.46
C PHE A 245 21.07 2.17 -6.74
N GLY A 246 20.04 1.35 -6.90
CA GLY A 246 19.07 1.44 -8.01
C GLY A 246 17.66 1.08 -7.56
N TYR A 247 16.67 1.66 -8.21
CA TYR A 247 15.27 1.25 -8.08
C TYR A 247 14.98 0.15 -9.11
N GLY A 248 14.84 -1.09 -8.63
CA GLY A 248 14.72 -2.25 -9.51
C GLY A 248 16.00 -2.49 -10.32
N GLU A 249 15.88 -2.54 -11.66
CA GLU A 249 17.03 -2.79 -12.56
C GLU A 249 17.81 -1.51 -12.94
N THR A 250 17.30 -0.33 -12.59
CA THR A 250 17.93 0.94 -12.97
C THR A 250 18.81 1.47 -11.84
N GLU A 251 20.14 1.45 -12.03
CA GLU A 251 21.08 2.05 -11.09
C GLU A 251 20.99 3.60 -11.15
N VAL A 252 20.93 4.24 -9.98
CA VAL A 252 20.77 5.69 -9.81
C VAL A 252 22.01 6.31 -9.17
N LEU A 253 22.68 5.60 -8.26
CA LEU A 253 23.92 6.03 -7.61
C LEU A 253 25.06 5.09 -7.99
N HIS A 254 26.19 5.68 -8.42
CA HIS A 254 27.30 4.99 -9.08
C HIS A 254 28.60 5.12 -8.29
N GLY A 255 28.60 4.78 -6.99
CA GLY A 255 29.76 4.89 -6.12
C GLY A 255 29.89 6.31 -5.56
N ILE A 256 29.09 6.60 -4.54
CA ILE A 256 29.12 7.87 -3.81
C ILE A 256 30.08 7.75 -2.63
N ASP A 257 31.08 8.61 -2.60
CA ASP A 257 31.97 8.84 -1.46
C ASP A 257 31.73 10.25 -0.92
N LEU A 258 31.21 10.36 0.33
CA LEU A 258 30.87 11.64 0.93
C LEU A 258 30.84 11.52 2.45
N THR A 259 31.37 12.53 3.16
CA THR A 259 31.35 12.57 4.62
C THR A 259 30.69 13.87 5.10
N PHE A 260 29.71 13.74 5.96
CA PHE A 260 29.07 14.85 6.68
C PHE A 260 29.56 14.83 8.13
N ARG A 261 30.20 15.90 8.57
CA ARG A 261 30.74 16.01 9.93
C ARG A 261 29.63 16.30 10.94
N GLU A 262 29.77 15.81 12.15
CA GLU A 262 28.85 16.12 13.23
C GLU A 262 28.73 17.63 13.47
N GLY A 263 27.51 18.10 13.70
CA GLY A 263 27.22 19.50 14.05
C GLY A 263 27.41 20.50 12.90
N THR A 264 27.61 20.04 11.66
CA THR A 264 27.77 20.91 10.49
C THR A 264 26.50 20.98 9.64
N VAL A 265 26.42 22.06 8.85
CA VAL A 265 25.39 22.28 7.83
C VAL A 265 25.92 21.83 6.49
N ASN A 266 25.29 20.81 5.91
CA ASN A 266 25.72 20.24 4.65
C ASN A 266 24.60 20.35 3.63
N ALA A 267 24.93 20.70 2.37
CA ALA A 267 23.97 20.85 1.31
C ALA A 267 24.25 19.87 0.15
N LEU A 268 23.19 19.22 -0.37
CA LEU A 268 23.22 18.47 -1.62
C LEU A 268 22.61 19.32 -2.73
N VAL A 269 23.36 19.59 -3.78
CA VAL A 269 22.95 20.40 -4.93
C VAL A 269 23.20 19.66 -6.25
N GLY A 270 22.51 20.04 -7.30
CA GLY A 270 22.71 19.45 -8.63
C GLY A 270 21.41 19.42 -9.44
N PRO A 271 21.47 19.01 -10.70
CA PRO A 271 20.32 18.93 -11.58
C PRO A 271 19.20 18.03 -11.02
N SER A 272 17.96 18.23 -11.51
CA SER A 272 16.85 17.32 -11.19
C SER A 272 17.18 15.90 -11.66
N GLY A 273 16.83 14.89 -10.87
CA GLY A 273 17.15 13.50 -11.17
C GLY A 273 18.60 13.07 -10.94
N SER A 274 19.48 13.93 -10.38
CA SER A 274 20.89 13.57 -10.15
C SER A 274 21.13 12.59 -8.99
N GLY A 275 20.10 12.23 -8.19
CA GLY A 275 20.19 11.26 -7.09
C GLY A 275 20.21 11.87 -5.68
N LYS A 276 20.05 13.19 -5.50
CA LYS A 276 20.08 13.89 -4.19
C LYS A 276 19.07 13.32 -3.18
N SER A 277 17.81 13.25 -3.56
CA SER A 277 16.75 12.70 -2.69
C SER A 277 16.96 11.20 -2.42
N THR A 278 17.56 10.46 -3.35
CA THR A 278 17.94 9.07 -3.15
C THR A 278 19.01 8.95 -2.07
N ILE A 279 20.05 9.81 -2.08
CA ILE A 279 21.07 9.85 -1.03
C ILE A 279 20.42 10.11 0.35
N ALA A 280 19.55 11.12 0.46
CA ALA A 280 18.85 11.40 1.72
C ALA A 280 17.97 10.25 2.20
N LYS A 281 17.25 9.59 1.30
CA LYS A 281 16.39 8.43 1.62
C LYS A 281 17.19 7.20 2.06
N LEU A 282 18.39 6.99 1.50
CA LEU A 282 19.30 5.93 1.94
C LEU A 282 19.88 6.23 3.33
N ILE A 283 20.29 7.48 3.58
CA ILE A 283 20.72 7.91 4.93
C ILE A 283 19.58 7.73 5.92
N ALA A 284 18.32 8.07 5.54
CA ALA A 284 17.13 7.86 6.35
C ALA A 284 16.77 6.37 6.54
N SER A 285 17.54 5.44 5.96
CA SER A 285 17.33 3.99 6.07
C SER A 285 15.97 3.53 5.52
N PHE A 286 15.44 4.20 4.47
CA PHE A 286 14.23 3.75 3.77
C PHE A 286 14.51 2.56 2.84
N TRP A 287 15.74 2.44 2.36
CA TRP A 287 16.28 1.30 1.61
C TRP A 287 17.71 1.03 2.05
N ASP A 288 18.18 -0.18 1.80
CA ASP A 288 19.59 -0.52 1.93
C ASP A 288 20.34 -0.22 0.64
N VAL A 289 21.65 0.03 0.77
CA VAL A 289 22.53 0.22 -0.37
C VAL A 289 22.70 -1.09 -1.17
N GLY A 290 22.75 -0.99 -2.48
CA GLY A 290 23.05 -2.12 -3.36
C GLY A 290 24.53 -2.50 -3.36
N GLY A 291 25.41 -1.56 -3.02
CA GLY A 291 26.86 -1.73 -2.84
C GLY A 291 27.42 -0.64 -1.95
N GLY A 292 28.60 -0.86 -1.38
CA GLY A 292 29.21 0.06 -0.44
C GLY A 292 28.57 0.04 0.95
N SER A 293 28.74 1.14 1.69
CA SER A 293 28.23 1.26 3.07
C SER A 293 27.85 2.70 3.41
N ILE A 294 26.88 2.85 4.33
CA ILE A 294 26.57 4.13 4.99
C ILE A 294 26.75 3.91 6.48
N THR A 295 27.55 4.75 7.11
CA THR A 295 27.81 4.66 8.55
C THR A 295 27.42 5.94 9.26
N ILE A 296 26.96 5.83 10.50
CA ILE A 296 26.74 6.93 11.44
C ILE A 296 27.72 6.73 12.59
N GLY A 297 28.60 7.71 12.83
CA GLY A 297 29.62 7.60 13.88
C GLY A 297 30.49 6.34 13.76
N GLY A 298 30.74 5.86 12.54
CA GLY A 298 31.49 4.66 12.23
C GLY A 298 30.71 3.35 12.35
N ALA A 299 29.43 3.37 12.78
CA ALA A 299 28.55 2.19 12.80
C ALA A 299 27.76 2.10 11.49
N ASP A 300 27.84 0.95 10.80
CA ASP A 300 27.03 0.72 9.58
C ASP A 300 25.54 0.70 9.92
N LEU A 301 24.71 1.35 9.08
CA LEU A 301 23.25 1.35 9.27
C LEU A 301 22.65 -0.05 9.33
N ARG A 302 23.27 -1.03 8.66
CA ARG A 302 22.84 -2.44 8.66
C ARG A 302 23.13 -3.17 9.97
N ASP A 303 24.03 -2.62 10.81
CA ASP A 303 24.36 -3.16 12.14
C ASP A 303 23.56 -2.49 13.28
N LEU A 304 22.74 -1.49 12.95
CA LEU A 304 21.85 -0.80 13.88
C LEU A 304 20.45 -1.40 13.82
N SER A 305 19.77 -1.45 14.97
CA SER A 305 18.35 -1.79 15.04
C SER A 305 17.48 -0.73 14.33
N ALA A 306 16.29 -1.11 13.89
CA ALA A 306 15.38 -0.19 13.24
C ALA A 306 15.04 1.01 14.15
N GLU A 307 14.81 0.74 15.45
CA GLU A 307 14.55 1.78 16.44
C GLU A 307 15.72 2.74 16.59
N ARG A 308 16.95 2.23 16.56
CA ARG A 308 18.15 3.08 16.64
C ARG A 308 18.27 3.95 15.40
N CYS A 309 18.18 3.41 14.21
CA CYS A 309 18.19 4.17 12.95
C CYS A 309 17.13 5.28 12.98
N GLN A 310 15.90 4.93 13.37
CA GLN A 310 14.82 5.91 13.49
C GLN A 310 15.10 6.96 14.56
N SER A 311 15.70 6.64 15.70
CA SER A 311 16.00 7.62 16.76
C SER A 311 17.06 8.64 16.36
N LEU A 312 18.00 8.27 15.50
CA LEU A 312 19.13 9.11 15.09
C LEU A 312 18.78 10.16 14.04
N ILE A 313 17.70 9.98 13.27
CA ILE A 313 17.42 10.79 12.08
C ILE A 313 16.02 11.37 12.14
N ALA A 314 15.88 12.69 11.97
CA ALA A 314 14.63 13.36 11.66
C ALA A 314 14.61 13.70 10.16
N TYR A 315 13.54 13.29 9.45
CA TYR A 315 13.39 13.53 8.02
C TYR A 315 12.16 14.41 7.75
N VAL A 316 12.38 15.55 7.12
CA VAL A 316 11.34 16.44 6.62
C VAL A 316 11.32 16.32 5.11
N SER A 317 10.29 15.67 4.60
CA SER A 317 10.13 15.42 3.16
C SER A 317 9.59 16.64 2.42
N GLN A 318 9.85 16.70 1.13
CA GLN A 318 9.28 17.69 0.20
C GLN A 318 7.74 17.67 0.24
N GLU A 319 7.14 16.47 0.21
CA GLU A 319 5.70 16.29 0.39
C GLU A 319 5.39 16.10 1.88
N SER A 320 4.87 17.16 2.50
CA SER A 320 4.50 17.16 3.92
C SER A 320 3.18 16.42 4.12
N PHE A 321 3.25 15.08 4.22
CA PHE A 321 2.07 14.22 4.41
C PHE A 321 1.54 14.32 5.85
N LEU A 322 0.22 14.50 5.97
CA LEU A 322 -0.51 14.48 7.23
C LEU A 322 -1.52 13.32 7.24
N PHE A 323 -1.60 12.61 8.35
CA PHE A 323 -2.59 11.55 8.54
C PHE A 323 -3.95 12.14 8.89
N ASP A 324 -5.03 11.43 8.54
CA ASP A 324 -6.40 11.82 8.89
C ASP A 324 -6.66 11.61 10.38
N THR A 325 -6.06 12.48 11.17
CA THR A 325 -6.21 12.56 12.64
C THR A 325 -6.13 14.03 13.06
N THR A 326 -6.09 14.33 14.36
CA THR A 326 -5.98 15.70 14.85
C THR A 326 -4.60 16.30 14.55
N VAL A 327 -4.52 17.64 14.55
CA VAL A 327 -3.25 18.36 14.47
C VAL A 327 -2.31 17.92 15.58
N ARG A 328 -2.81 17.80 16.83
CA ARG A 328 -2.07 17.34 18.01
C ARG A 328 -1.41 15.97 17.74
N GLU A 329 -2.19 15.00 17.31
CA GLU A 329 -1.69 13.65 17.04
C GLU A 329 -0.72 13.62 15.85
N ASN A 330 -0.95 14.45 14.84
CA ASN A 330 0.00 14.60 13.74
C ASN A 330 1.37 15.09 14.21
N ILE A 331 1.44 16.05 15.14
CA ILE A 331 2.72 16.51 15.72
C ILE A 331 3.30 15.41 16.65
N ARG A 332 2.45 14.77 17.48
CA ARG A 332 2.87 13.73 18.45
C ARG A 332 3.51 12.51 17.77
N MET A 333 3.27 12.27 16.47
CA MET A 333 4.00 11.24 15.74
C MET A 333 5.52 11.39 15.78
N GLY A 334 6.05 12.58 15.99
CA GLY A 334 7.48 12.79 16.20
C GLY A 334 8.02 12.04 17.42
N ARG A 335 7.24 12.00 18.53
CA ARG A 335 7.52 11.25 19.75
C ARG A 335 6.20 10.86 20.42
N PRO A 336 5.75 9.60 20.23
CA PRO A 336 4.43 9.14 20.72
C PRO A 336 4.23 9.29 22.25
N SER A 337 5.30 9.28 23.04
CA SER A 337 5.28 9.47 24.49
C SER A 337 5.22 10.94 24.93
N ALA A 338 5.21 11.90 23.99
CA ALA A 338 5.24 13.33 24.33
C ALA A 338 3.93 13.79 24.97
N THR A 339 4.05 14.62 25.99
CA THR A 339 2.94 15.29 26.65
C THR A 339 2.35 16.40 25.77
N ASP A 340 1.13 16.82 26.05
CA ASP A 340 0.48 17.93 25.33
C ASP A 340 1.29 19.22 25.39
N ALA A 341 1.92 19.52 26.55
CA ALA A 341 2.77 20.69 26.73
C ALA A 341 4.02 20.63 25.79
N GLU A 342 4.59 19.46 25.58
CA GLU A 342 5.73 19.29 24.67
C GLU A 342 5.30 19.45 23.20
N VAL A 343 4.12 18.93 22.83
CA VAL A 343 3.52 19.13 21.52
C VAL A 343 3.27 20.61 21.24
N GLU A 344 2.68 21.32 22.19
CA GLU A 344 2.44 22.76 22.06
C GLU A 344 3.73 23.58 21.98
N ARG A 345 4.77 23.19 22.73
CA ARG A 345 6.09 23.82 22.62
C ARG A 345 6.69 23.64 21.25
N ALA A 346 6.68 22.41 20.71
CA ALA A 346 7.14 22.13 19.34
C ALA A 346 6.36 22.94 18.29
N ALA A 347 5.04 23.13 18.51
CA ALA A 347 4.22 23.96 17.65
C ALA A 347 4.61 25.44 17.70
N ARG A 348 4.97 25.99 18.88
CA ARG A 348 5.48 27.36 19.01
C ARG A 348 6.83 27.53 18.32
N GLU A 349 7.75 26.60 18.55
CA GLU A 349 9.10 26.63 17.98
C GLU A 349 9.09 26.51 16.44
N SER A 350 8.15 25.76 15.89
CA SER A 350 7.97 25.61 14.43
C SER A 350 7.13 26.71 13.79
N GLY A 351 6.65 27.70 14.55
CA GLY A 351 5.81 28.79 14.04
C GLY A 351 4.43 28.35 13.56
N CYS A 352 3.94 27.21 14.05
CA CYS A 352 2.60 26.73 13.68
C CYS A 352 1.54 26.97 14.77
N TYR A 353 1.90 27.44 15.96
CA TYR A 353 0.99 27.59 17.09
C TYR A 353 -0.17 28.53 16.83
N ASP A 354 0.10 29.70 16.26
CA ASP A 354 -0.92 30.75 16.05
C ASP A 354 -1.96 30.33 15.01
N PHE A 355 -1.52 29.75 13.89
CA PHE A 355 -2.49 29.26 12.91
C PHE A 355 -3.31 28.07 13.45
N ILE A 356 -2.71 27.19 14.26
CA ILE A 356 -3.44 26.09 14.90
C ILE A 356 -4.56 26.64 15.79
N LEU A 357 -4.30 27.68 16.58
CA LEU A 357 -5.33 28.31 17.42
C LEU A 357 -6.43 28.98 16.58
N GLY A 358 -6.14 29.39 15.35
CA GLY A 358 -7.12 29.91 14.39
C GLY A 358 -8.02 28.87 13.75
N LEU A 359 -7.70 27.56 13.88
CA LEU A 359 -8.55 26.49 13.40
C LEU A 359 -9.80 26.32 14.29
N GLU A 360 -10.88 25.80 13.72
CA GLU A 360 -12.19 25.65 14.38
C GLU A 360 -12.11 24.96 15.75
N ASN A 361 -11.31 23.90 15.89
CA ASN A 361 -11.12 23.13 17.11
C ASN A 361 -9.64 23.16 17.61
N GLY A 362 -8.85 24.16 17.18
CA GLY A 362 -7.45 24.29 17.57
C GLY A 362 -6.64 23.02 17.29
N PHE A 363 -5.91 22.54 18.30
CA PHE A 363 -5.12 21.31 18.21
C PHE A 363 -5.93 20.04 17.97
N GLU A 364 -7.23 20.05 18.28
CA GLU A 364 -8.12 18.90 18.07
C GLU A 364 -8.78 18.90 16.69
N THR A 365 -8.47 19.88 15.84
CA THR A 365 -8.94 19.91 14.46
C THR A 365 -8.42 18.72 13.66
N ARG A 366 -9.30 17.96 13.02
CA ARG A 366 -8.92 16.90 12.08
C ARG A 366 -8.51 17.51 10.74
N VAL A 367 -7.35 17.11 10.25
CA VAL A 367 -6.75 17.73 9.05
C VAL A 367 -7.20 17.08 7.73
N GLY A 368 -7.92 15.96 7.80
CA GLY A 368 -8.32 15.17 6.62
C GLY A 368 -7.15 14.40 5.99
N GLY A 369 -7.49 13.49 5.08
CA GLY A 369 -6.47 12.69 4.38
C GLY A 369 -5.50 13.57 3.59
N GLY A 370 -4.20 13.40 3.81
CA GLY A 370 -3.15 14.20 3.19
C GLY A 370 -3.09 15.66 3.62
N GLY A 371 -3.89 16.09 4.62
CA GLY A 371 -3.94 17.48 5.09
C GLY A 371 -4.72 18.42 4.14
N GLY A 372 -5.76 17.91 3.48
CA GLY A 372 -6.52 18.62 2.43
C GLY A 372 -7.14 19.96 2.83
N HIS A 373 -7.25 20.25 4.14
CA HIS A 373 -7.78 21.49 4.66
C HIS A 373 -6.71 22.54 5.04
N LEU A 374 -5.41 22.21 4.85
CA LEU A 374 -4.30 23.09 5.18
C LEU A 374 -3.52 23.51 3.93
N SER A 375 -2.99 24.73 3.97
CA SER A 375 -2.07 25.24 2.93
C SER A 375 -0.76 24.45 2.90
N GLY A 376 0.02 24.55 1.82
CA GLY A 376 1.32 23.89 1.71
C GLY A 376 2.28 24.29 2.83
N GLY A 377 2.35 25.58 3.15
CA GLY A 377 3.21 26.11 4.22
C GLY A 377 2.77 25.65 5.62
N GLU A 378 1.47 25.53 5.90
CA GLU A 378 0.97 25.02 7.17
C GLU A 378 1.31 23.54 7.35
N ARG A 379 1.11 22.72 6.30
CA ARG A 379 1.54 21.31 6.34
C ARG A 379 3.02 21.16 6.61
N GLN A 380 3.83 22.01 5.98
CA GLN A 380 5.27 21.99 6.15
C GLN A 380 5.69 22.36 7.56
N ARG A 381 5.13 23.44 8.17
CA ARG A 381 5.39 23.80 9.57
C ARG A 381 5.00 22.68 10.54
N LEU A 382 3.91 21.95 10.27
CA LEU A 382 3.57 20.77 11.07
C LEU A 382 4.60 19.64 10.92
N SER A 383 5.15 19.43 9.74
CA SER A 383 6.24 18.46 9.53
C SER A 383 7.53 18.87 10.24
N ILE A 384 7.84 20.17 10.29
CA ILE A 384 8.95 20.71 11.07
C ILE A 384 8.67 20.52 12.59
N ALA A 385 7.43 20.76 13.07
CA ALA A 385 7.04 20.50 14.45
C ALA A 385 7.25 19.03 14.85
N ARG A 386 6.92 18.09 13.96
CA ARG A 386 7.24 16.65 14.15
C ARG A 386 8.74 16.41 14.34
N ALA A 387 9.56 17.01 13.48
CA ALA A 387 11.01 16.87 13.55
C ALA A 387 11.59 17.51 14.82
N MET A 388 11.07 18.65 15.27
CA MET A 388 11.44 19.30 16.54
C MET A 388 11.08 18.42 17.73
N LEU A 389 9.87 17.89 17.76
CA LEU A 389 9.40 17.02 18.84
C LEU A 389 10.20 15.72 18.93
N LYS A 390 10.64 15.20 17.80
CA LYS A 390 11.49 14.01 17.71
C LYS A 390 12.87 14.24 18.31
N ASP A 391 13.42 15.43 18.11
CA ASP A 391 14.71 15.90 18.65
C ASP A 391 15.91 14.99 18.27
N ALA A 392 15.92 14.48 17.05
CA ALA A 392 17.01 13.64 16.55
C ALA A 392 18.29 14.45 16.28
N PRO A 393 19.49 13.85 16.45
CA PRO A 393 20.77 14.54 16.26
C PRO A 393 21.12 14.84 14.79
N ILE A 394 20.55 14.06 13.85
CA ILE A 394 20.72 14.26 12.40
C ILE A 394 19.39 14.70 11.81
N VAL A 395 19.39 15.81 11.06
CA VAL A 395 18.20 16.35 10.41
C VAL A 395 18.42 16.30 8.90
N LEU A 396 17.50 15.63 8.21
CA LEU A 396 17.44 15.59 6.74
C LEU A 396 16.29 16.47 6.28
N LEU A 397 16.57 17.47 5.43
CA LEU A 397 15.56 18.35 4.84
C LEU A 397 15.56 18.17 3.32
N ASP A 398 14.44 17.71 2.77
CA ASP A 398 14.24 17.61 1.33
C ASP A 398 13.33 18.76 0.88
N GLU A 399 13.93 19.80 0.27
CA GLU A 399 13.26 20.96 -0.33
C GLU A 399 12.20 21.67 0.56
N ALA A 400 12.62 22.17 1.71
CA ALA A 400 11.70 22.75 2.70
C ALA A 400 10.98 24.08 2.29
N THR A 401 11.17 24.66 1.11
CA THR A 401 10.65 26.01 0.77
C THR A 401 10.04 26.17 -0.62
N ALA A 402 9.72 25.09 -1.33
CA ALA A 402 9.40 25.15 -2.77
C ALA A 402 8.05 25.83 -3.14
N TYR A 403 7.10 25.94 -2.22
CA TYR A 403 5.71 26.35 -2.54
C TYR A 403 5.10 27.33 -1.52
N THR A 404 5.91 28.18 -0.87
CA THR A 404 5.43 29.09 0.17
C THR A 404 5.52 30.55 -0.25
N ASP A 405 4.52 31.34 0.20
CA ASP A 405 4.55 32.79 0.07
C ASP A 405 5.74 33.38 0.85
N PRO A 406 6.27 34.55 0.46
CA PRO A 406 7.47 35.13 1.09
C PRO A 406 7.37 35.30 2.60
N GLU A 407 6.21 35.60 3.16
CA GLU A 407 5.99 35.71 4.61
C GLU A 407 6.11 34.35 5.32
N ASN A 408 5.51 33.32 4.73
CA ASN A 408 5.61 31.94 5.22
C ASN A 408 7.03 31.38 5.09
N GLU A 409 7.75 31.78 4.04
CA GLU A 409 9.16 31.35 3.84
C GLU A 409 10.07 31.85 4.98
N ALA A 410 9.94 33.09 5.41
CA ALA A 410 10.72 33.64 6.54
C ALA A 410 10.45 32.88 7.85
N VAL A 411 9.20 32.57 8.15
CA VAL A 411 8.82 31.77 9.33
C VAL A 411 9.38 30.35 9.26
N ILE A 412 9.34 29.72 8.08
CA ILE A 412 9.88 28.37 7.89
C ILE A 412 11.41 28.38 8.05
N GLN A 413 12.12 29.36 7.46
CA GLN A 413 13.57 29.48 7.59
C GLN A 413 14.00 29.67 9.05
N GLU A 414 13.29 30.52 9.81
CA GLU A 414 13.57 30.71 11.24
C GLU A 414 13.31 29.41 12.02
N SER A 415 12.24 28.69 11.69
CA SER A 415 11.91 27.41 12.32
C SER A 415 12.96 26.34 12.00
N VAL A 416 13.43 26.27 10.76
CA VAL A 416 14.54 25.39 10.36
C VAL A 416 15.81 25.76 11.09
N ALA A 417 16.17 27.04 11.18
CA ALA A 417 17.36 27.50 11.92
C ALA A 417 17.31 27.10 13.41
N ARG A 418 16.12 27.12 14.02
CA ARG A 418 15.91 26.60 15.39
C ARG A 418 16.04 25.07 15.47
N LEU A 419 15.44 24.34 14.53
CA LEU A 419 15.47 22.88 14.47
C LEU A 419 16.90 22.33 14.41
N VAL A 420 17.77 22.97 13.60
CA VAL A 420 19.12 22.45 13.30
C VAL A 420 20.19 22.88 14.29
N ARG A 421 19.87 23.74 15.26
CA ARG A 421 20.86 24.27 16.23
C ARG A 421 21.55 23.14 17.00
N GLY A 422 22.86 23.01 16.83
CA GLY A 422 23.68 21.98 17.47
C GLY A 422 23.48 20.56 16.92
N LYS A 423 22.88 20.43 15.75
CA LYS A 423 22.63 19.15 15.07
C LYS A 423 23.37 19.08 13.75
N THR A 424 23.52 17.88 13.22
CA THR A 424 24.03 17.68 11.86
C THR A 424 22.88 17.87 10.87
N LEU A 425 22.99 18.89 10.01
CA LEU A 425 22.01 19.13 8.96
C LEU A 425 22.48 18.63 7.62
N ILE A 426 21.65 17.91 6.91
CA ILE A 426 21.83 17.57 5.49
C ILE A 426 20.60 18.07 4.75
N VAL A 427 20.78 19.10 3.91
CA VAL A 427 19.67 19.71 3.16
C VAL A 427 19.82 19.47 1.67
N ILE A 428 18.74 19.06 1.02
CA ILE A 428 18.64 19.07 -0.44
C ILE A 428 18.13 20.44 -0.84
N ALA A 429 19.00 21.23 -1.46
CA ALA A 429 18.70 22.62 -1.78
C ALA A 429 18.31 22.79 -3.25
N HIS A 430 17.17 23.42 -3.48
CA HIS A 430 16.75 23.94 -4.78
C HIS A 430 17.04 25.44 -4.92
N ARG A 431 17.17 26.16 -3.79
CA ARG A 431 17.57 27.57 -3.74
C ARG A 431 18.98 27.68 -3.20
N LEU A 432 19.92 28.00 -4.07
CA LEU A 432 21.34 28.07 -3.71
C LEU A 432 21.66 29.21 -2.71
N SER A 433 20.83 30.26 -2.69
CA SER A 433 21.02 31.38 -1.76
C SER A 433 20.85 30.98 -0.28
N THR A 434 20.03 29.96 0.03
CA THR A 434 19.78 29.53 1.40
C THR A 434 20.90 28.67 2.00
N ILE A 435 21.83 28.22 1.16
CA ILE A 435 22.93 27.33 1.55
C ILE A 435 24.33 27.94 1.29
N ALA A 436 24.36 29.23 1.00
CA ALA A 436 25.63 29.94 0.71
C ALA A 436 26.66 29.83 1.86
N ASP A 437 26.16 29.84 3.09
CA ASP A 437 26.97 29.74 4.32
C ASP A 437 27.06 28.29 4.84
N ALA A 438 26.72 27.28 4.06
CA ALA A 438 26.87 25.88 4.45
C ALA A 438 28.34 25.50 4.62
N ASP A 439 28.64 24.72 5.67
CA ASP A 439 29.99 24.22 5.94
C ASP A 439 30.54 23.36 4.81
N GLN A 440 29.61 22.61 4.14
CA GLN A 440 29.94 21.81 2.99
C GLN A 440 28.76 21.79 2.00
N ILE A 441 29.08 21.98 0.72
CA ILE A 441 28.16 21.80 -0.40
C ILE A 441 28.69 20.66 -1.26
N ALA A 442 27.89 19.61 -1.48
CA ALA A 442 28.21 18.49 -2.36
C ALA A 442 27.40 18.61 -3.66
N VAL A 443 28.09 18.67 -4.78
CA VAL A 443 27.52 18.76 -6.12
C VAL A 443 27.31 17.37 -6.67
N VAL A 444 26.02 16.96 -6.80
CA VAL A 444 25.63 15.65 -7.30
C VAL A 444 25.25 15.76 -8.78
N ASN A 445 25.88 14.96 -9.62
CA ASN A 445 25.62 14.92 -11.05
C ASN A 445 25.63 13.47 -11.56
N GLY A 446 24.55 13.03 -12.24
CA GLY A 446 24.45 11.69 -12.82
C GLY A 446 24.80 10.57 -11.83
N GLY A 447 24.31 10.65 -10.59
CA GLY A 447 24.54 9.64 -9.56
C GLY A 447 25.97 9.59 -8.98
N ARG A 448 26.77 10.65 -9.15
CA ARG A 448 28.14 10.77 -8.63
C ARG A 448 28.35 12.10 -7.92
N ILE A 449 29.32 12.18 -7.01
CA ILE A 449 29.81 13.47 -6.49
C ILE A 449 30.78 14.06 -7.46
N GLU A 450 30.45 15.22 -8.04
CA GLU A 450 31.32 15.94 -8.98
C GLU A 450 32.34 16.79 -8.21
N ALA A 451 31.90 17.44 -7.14
CA ALA A 451 32.76 18.22 -6.25
C ALA A 451 32.10 18.36 -4.88
N ALA A 452 32.88 18.56 -3.82
CA ALA A 452 32.41 18.92 -2.51
C ALA A 452 33.35 19.94 -1.86
N GLY A 453 32.79 20.95 -1.19
CA GLY A 453 33.55 22.02 -0.54
C GLY A 453 32.66 23.19 -0.13
N THR A 454 33.27 24.30 0.25
CA THR A 454 32.55 25.54 0.54
C THR A 454 32.08 26.22 -0.76
N GLN A 455 31.15 27.16 -0.65
CA GLN A 455 30.67 27.91 -1.81
C GLN A 455 31.82 28.57 -2.60
N ALA A 456 32.77 29.18 -1.89
CA ALA A 456 33.92 29.87 -2.52
C ALA A 456 34.80 28.91 -3.32
N GLU A 457 35.09 27.72 -2.75
CA GLU A 457 35.86 26.67 -3.42
C GLU A 457 35.14 26.14 -4.67
N LEU A 458 33.84 25.93 -4.57
CA LEU A 458 33.03 25.40 -5.67
C LEU A 458 32.83 26.42 -6.80
N LEU A 459 32.66 27.70 -6.47
CA LEU A 459 32.63 28.77 -7.49
C LEU A 459 33.96 28.89 -8.25
N ALA A 460 35.10 28.66 -7.57
CA ALA A 460 36.41 28.66 -8.19
C ALA A 460 36.67 27.39 -9.01
N GLY A 461 36.35 26.20 -8.47
CA GLY A 461 36.82 24.91 -8.98
C GLY A 461 35.78 24.06 -9.73
N CYS A 462 34.47 24.30 -9.57
CA CYS A 462 33.41 23.44 -10.15
C CYS A 462 32.58 24.20 -11.21
N PRO A 463 32.77 23.93 -12.51
CA PRO A 463 32.02 24.61 -13.58
C PRO A 463 30.51 24.34 -13.51
N LEU A 464 30.08 23.16 -13.04
CA LEU A 464 28.67 22.85 -12.89
C LEU A 464 28.03 23.72 -11.80
N TYR A 465 28.67 23.82 -10.62
CA TYR A 465 28.16 24.65 -9.53
C TYR A 465 28.08 26.13 -9.94
N ARG A 466 29.06 26.65 -10.65
CA ARG A 466 29.06 28.03 -11.17
C ARG A 466 27.88 28.28 -12.10
N ARG A 467 27.59 27.37 -13.03
CA ARG A 467 26.43 27.48 -13.92
C ARG A 467 25.11 27.44 -13.15
N LEU A 468 25.00 26.56 -12.14
CA LEU A 468 23.79 26.49 -11.30
C LEU A 468 23.61 27.80 -10.51
N TRP A 469 24.68 28.38 -10.00
CA TRP A 469 24.67 29.64 -9.27
C TRP A 469 24.27 30.81 -10.15
N GLU A 470 24.87 30.93 -11.34
CA GLU A 470 24.57 31.97 -12.33
C GLU A 470 23.11 31.89 -12.79
N ALA A 471 22.60 30.69 -13.03
CA ALA A 471 21.19 30.47 -13.37
C ALA A 471 20.25 30.90 -12.23
N HIS A 472 20.63 30.63 -10.97
CA HIS A 472 19.89 31.07 -9.80
C HIS A 472 19.83 32.59 -9.67
N LEU A 473 20.95 33.28 -9.85
CA LEU A 473 21.03 34.75 -9.83
C LEU A 473 20.19 35.38 -10.95
N SER A 474 20.29 34.89 -12.16
CA SER A 474 19.53 35.38 -13.31
C SER A 474 18.03 35.23 -13.11
N ALA A 475 17.57 34.13 -12.49
CA ALA A 475 16.18 33.93 -12.16
C ALA A 475 15.68 34.92 -11.09
N ARG A 476 16.49 35.22 -10.08
CA ARG A 476 16.19 36.20 -9.04
C ARG A 476 16.08 37.61 -9.57
N ASP A 477 17.05 38.05 -10.38
CA ASP A 477 17.08 39.41 -11.00
C ASP A 477 15.85 39.59 -11.92
N SER A 478 15.43 38.54 -12.61
CA SER A 478 14.25 38.57 -13.45
C SER A 478 12.94 38.72 -12.65
N MET A 479 12.88 38.17 -11.43
CA MET A 479 11.71 38.33 -10.53
C MET A 479 11.69 39.72 -9.89
N GLU A 480 12.82 40.26 -9.45
CA GLU A 480 12.92 41.60 -8.86
C GLU A 480 12.66 42.71 -9.93
N GLY A 481 13.19 42.58 -11.14
CA GLY A 481 12.95 43.52 -12.24
C GLY A 481 11.51 43.48 -12.81
N GLY A 482 10.76 42.40 -12.57
CA GLY A 482 9.33 42.29 -12.89
C GLY A 482 8.44 43.02 -11.89
N MET A 483 8.81 43.09 -10.61
CA MET A 483 8.08 43.82 -9.57
C MET A 483 8.24 45.36 -9.66
N GLU A 484 9.35 45.87 -10.20
CA GLU A 484 9.51 47.30 -10.41
C GLU A 484 8.74 47.85 -11.64
N ARG A 485 8.21 46.99 -12.49
CA ARG A 485 7.49 47.36 -13.72
C ARG A 485 5.96 47.11 -13.65
N ALA A 486 5.45 46.62 -12.54
CA ALA A 486 4.03 46.40 -12.29
C ALA A 486 3.50 47.39 -11.25
#